data_70d04d4eef52c61f26fc794c074ca8d4
#
_entry.id   70d04d4eef52c61f26fc794c074ca8d4
#
_cell.length_a   1.000
_cell.length_b   1.000
_cell.length_c   1.000
_cell.angle_alpha   90.00
_cell.angle_beta   90.00
_cell.angle_gamma   90.00
#
_symmetry.space_group_name_H-M   'P 1'
#
loop_
_entity.id
_entity.type
_entity.pdbx_description
1 polymer ?
#
loop_
_entity_poly.entity_id
_entity_poly.type
_entity_poly.pdbx_seq_one_letter_code
_entity_poly.pdbx_strand_id
1 'polypeptide(L)'
;MGAGEERVGAMRDDADRRLGRRALLAGGAAAAVGTAVLARQELSRLWWRLPGVERPRVAGAVDFRGARWVAASAANYRRADRPDDYPVDRVVIHVTQGGYASAVKVFQDPSHEVAAHYIVRRDGRVTQLVRELDVAYHAGNRSYNERSVGIEHEGFVEDASSFTDAMYAASARLTAAICARYGMPVDREHVIGHVEVPGTDHTDPGPHWDWDRYVGLARRARESREKI
;
A
#
# COMPACT_ATOMS: atom_id res chain seq x y z
N MET A 1 52.07 -48.63 -40.83
CA MET A 1 51.87 -47.38 -40.07
C MET A 1 50.51 -46.80 -40.47
N GLY A 2 49.44 -47.04 -39.76
CA GLY A 2 48.12 -46.52 -40.17
C GLY A 2 46.96 -46.88 -39.26
N ALA A 3 47.16 -47.61 -38.16
CA ALA A 3 46.06 -48.06 -37.29
C ALA A 3 45.94 -47.28 -35.94
N GLY A 4 46.81 -46.32 -35.69
CA GLY A 4 46.83 -45.56 -34.40
C GLY A 4 46.08 -44.23 -34.41
N GLU A 5 45.97 -43.58 -35.55
CA GLU A 5 45.41 -42.24 -35.64
C GLU A 5 43.87 -42.22 -35.71
N GLU A 6 43.24 -43.24 -36.32
CA GLU A 6 41.76 -43.31 -36.39
C GLU A 6 41.09 -43.55 -35.02
N ARG A 7 41.78 -44.23 -34.08
CA ARG A 7 41.18 -44.50 -32.75
C ARG A 7 41.20 -43.27 -31.84
N VAL A 8 42.14 -42.32 -32.01
CA VAL A 8 42.27 -41.12 -31.19
C VAL A 8 41.19 -40.09 -31.61
N GLY A 9 40.89 -39.99 -32.91
CA GLY A 9 39.84 -39.11 -33.41
C GLY A 9 38.41 -39.50 -32.92
N ALA A 10 38.12 -40.81 -32.96
CA ALA A 10 36.80 -41.32 -32.53
C ALA A 10 36.55 -41.16 -31.02
N MET A 11 37.60 -41.26 -30.18
CA MET A 11 37.46 -41.06 -28.72
C MET A 11 37.26 -39.57 -28.33
N ARG A 12 37.83 -38.63 -29.09
CA ARG A 12 37.59 -37.18 -28.85
C ARG A 12 36.21 -36.76 -29.25
N ASP A 13 35.69 -37.22 -30.38
CA ASP A 13 34.33 -36.88 -30.84
C ASP A 13 33.22 -37.39 -29.92
N ASP A 14 33.40 -38.55 -29.30
CA ASP A 14 32.43 -39.13 -28.34
C ASP A 14 32.50 -38.42 -26.97
N ALA A 15 33.64 -37.94 -26.56
CA ALA A 15 33.79 -37.15 -25.32
C ALA A 15 33.12 -35.76 -25.46
N ASP A 16 33.32 -35.09 -26.57
CA ASP A 16 32.69 -33.78 -26.85
C ASP A 16 31.18 -33.85 -26.99
N ARG A 17 30.66 -34.92 -27.60
CA ARG A 17 29.22 -35.20 -27.68
C ARG A 17 28.60 -35.49 -26.33
N ARG A 18 29.31 -36.13 -25.42
CA ARG A 18 28.82 -36.41 -24.05
C ARG A 18 28.83 -35.15 -23.17
N LEU A 19 29.82 -34.23 -23.34
CA LEU A 19 29.90 -32.95 -22.66
C LEU A 19 28.78 -32.01 -23.14
N GLY A 20 28.53 -31.91 -24.46
CA GLY A 20 27.45 -31.12 -25.02
C GLY A 20 26.06 -31.57 -24.56
N ARG A 21 25.79 -32.89 -24.48
CA ARG A 21 24.50 -33.43 -23.98
C ARG A 21 24.30 -33.17 -22.49
N ARG A 22 25.36 -33.30 -21.67
CA ARG A 22 25.29 -33.01 -20.25
C ARG A 22 25.08 -31.53 -19.98
N ALA A 23 25.71 -30.62 -20.75
CA ALA A 23 25.52 -29.16 -20.65
C ALA A 23 24.10 -28.76 -21.07
N LEU A 24 23.54 -29.36 -22.13
CA LEU A 24 22.15 -29.12 -22.56
C LEU A 24 21.13 -29.64 -21.56
N LEU A 25 21.36 -30.80 -20.95
CA LEU A 25 20.46 -31.32 -19.90
C LEU A 25 20.55 -30.54 -18.61
N ALA A 26 21.73 -30.06 -18.20
CA ALA A 26 21.91 -29.23 -17.03
C ALA A 26 21.32 -27.82 -17.24
N GLY A 27 21.51 -27.23 -18.42
CA GLY A 27 20.91 -25.94 -18.79
C GLY A 27 19.38 -26.01 -18.88
N GLY A 28 18.84 -27.08 -19.46
CA GLY A 28 17.39 -27.32 -19.53
C GLY A 28 16.75 -27.52 -18.17
N ALA A 29 17.40 -28.27 -17.26
CA ALA A 29 16.90 -28.49 -15.90
C ALA A 29 16.95 -27.20 -15.08
N ALA A 30 17.99 -26.37 -15.18
CA ALA A 30 18.09 -25.11 -14.50
C ALA A 30 17.05 -24.08 -15.01
N ALA A 31 16.81 -24.05 -16.32
CA ALA A 31 15.75 -23.22 -16.92
C ALA A 31 14.35 -23.68 -16.50
N ALA A 32 14.09 -24.99 -16.47
CA ALA A 32 12.81 -25.54 -16.03
C ALA A 32 12.54 -25.29 -14.54
N VAL A 33 13.55 -25.40 -13.69
CA VAL A 33 13.44 -25.08 -12.25
C VAL A 33 13.23 -23.57 -12.07
N GLY A 34 13.96 -22.72 -12.80
CA GLY A 34 13.80 -21.26 -12.75
C GLY A 34 12.38 -20.82 -13.17
N THR A 35 11.85 -21.35 -14.26
CA THR A 35 10.49 -21.06 -14.71
C THR A 35 9.42 -21.61 -13.75
N ALA A 36 9.63 -22.78 -13.15
CA ALA A 36 8.71 -23.33 -12.16
C ALA A 36 8.70 -22.52 -10.86
N VAL A 37 9.84 -21.99 -10.41
CA VAL A 37 9.93 -21.12 -9.24
C VAL A 37 9.25 -19.78 -9.51
N LEU A 38 9.48 -19.16 -10.66
CA LEU A 38 8.82 -17.91 -11.06
C LEU A 38 7.32 -18.10 -11.21
N ALA A 39 6.87 -19.18 -11.89
CA ALA A 39 5.46 -19.50 -12.02
C ALA A 39 4.79 -19.75 -10.66
N ARG A 40 5.47 -20.42 -9.73
CA ARG A 40 4.99 -20.65 -8.37
C ARG A 40 4.89 -19.36 -7.57
N GLN A 41 5.85 -18.43 -7.75
CA GLN A 41 5.80 -17.11 -7.12
C GLN A 41 4.66 -16.25 -7.67
N GLU A 42 4.45 -16.24 -8.99
CA GLU A 42 3.31 -15.53 -9.61
C GLU A 42 1.97 -16.17 -9.22
N LEU A 43 1.85 -17.49 -9.23
CA LEU A 43 0.65 -18.19 -8.75
C LEU A 43 0.40 -17.90 -7.27
N SER A 44 1.46 -17.83 -6.44
CA SER A 44 1.31 -17.49 -5.02
C SER A 44 0.87 -16.02 -4.80
N ARG A 45 1.08 -15.16 -5.78
CA ARG A 45 0.62 -13.75 -5.76
C ARG A 45 -0.81 -13.57 -6.25
N LEU A 46 -1.38 -14.58 -6.92
CA LEU A 46 -2.67 -14.48 -7.58
C LEU A 46 -3.73 -15.44 -7.02
N TRP A 47 -3.36 -16.39 -6.15
CA TRP A 47 -4.27 -17.40 -5.65
C TRP A 47 -5.48 -16.85 -4.89
N TRP A 48 -5.33 -15.69 -4.23
CA TRP A 48 -6.43 -15.01 -3.56
C TRP A 48 -7.46 -14.38 -4.52
N ARG A 49 -7.16 -14.30 -5.84
CA ARG A 49 -8.13 -13.87 -6.85
C ARG A 49 -9.14 -14.97 -7.22
N LEU A 50 -8.96 -16.17 -6.67
CA LEU A 50 -9.94 -17.23 -6.82
C LEU A 50 -11.17 -16.91 -5.98
N PRO A 51 -12.40 -17.16 -6.48
CA PRO A 51 -13.62 -16.92 -5.73
C PRO A 51 -13.59 -17.61 -4.36
N GLY A 52 -13.94 -16.86 -3.31
CA GLY A 52 -13.97 -17.35 -1.94
C GLY A 52 -12.62 -17.44 -1.22
N VAL A 53 -11.52 -16.98 -1.84
CA VAL A 53 -10.19 -16.95 -1.21
C VAL A 53 -9.88 -15.52 -0.76
N GLU A 54 -9.74 -15.31 0.54
CA GLU A 54 -9.32 -14.03 1.09
C GLU A 54 -7.82 -13.77 0.87
N ARG A 55 -7.46 -12.52 0.56
CA ARG A 55 -6.05 -12.09 0.45
C ARG A 55 -5.34 -12.27 1.80
N PRO A 56 -4.13 -12.89 1.83
CA PRO A 56 -3.39 -13.09 3.07
C PRO A 56 -3.09 -11.77 3.77
N ARG A 57 -3.33 -11.73 5.07
CA ARG A 57 -3.01 -10.59 5.94
C ARG A 57 -1.89 -10.98 6.88
N VAL A 58 -0.72 -10.41 6.67
CA VAL A 58 0.43 -10.62 7.57
C VAL A 58 0.25 -9.70 8.78
N ALA A 59 0.25 -10.27 9.97
CA ALA A 59 0.12 -9.49 11.21
C ALA A 59 1.25 -8.44 11.32
N GLY A 60 0.88 -7.20 11.65
CA GLY A 60 1.83 -6.10 11.81
C GLY A 60 2.46 -5.55 10.53
N ALA A 61 2.22 -6.15 9.37
CA ALA A 61 2.68 -5.57 8.11
C ALA A 61 1.95 -4.25 7.82
N VAL A 62 2.61 -3.32 7.16
CA VAL A 62 2.07 -2.00 6.80
C VAL A 62 2.03 -1.82 5.29
N ASP A 63 1.05 -1.03 4.81
CA ASP A 63 0.95 -0.71 3.38
C ASP A 63 1.85 0.48 3.01
N PHE A 64 2.10 1.39 3.95
CA PHE A 64 3.06 2.48 3.82
C PHE A 64 4.32 2.19 4.62
N ARG A 65 5.47 2.07 3.95
CA ARG A 65 6.76 1.63 4.53
C ARG A 65 7.23 2.46 5.74
N GLY A 66 6.81 3.72 5.85
CA GLY A 66 7.16 4.59 6.97
C GLY A 66 6.20 4.53 8.16
N ALA A 67 5.15 3.72 8.12
CA ALA A 67 4.15 3.64 9.18
C ALA A 67 4.51 2.58 10.23
N ARG A 68 4.06 2.84 11.47
CA ARG A 68 3.99 1.84 12.55
C ARG A 68 2.60 1.24 12.58
N TRP A 69 2.51 -0.08 12.69
CA TRP A 69 1.23 -0.76 12.87
C TRP A 69 0.71 -0.65 14.31
N VAL A 70 -0.55 -0.21 14.47
CA VAL A 70 -1.34 -0.26 15.71
C VAL A 70 -2.77 -0.60 15.31
N ALA A 71 -3.20 -1.83 15.52
CA ALA A 71 -4.50 -2.29 15.03
C ALA A 71 -5.67 -1.52 15.65
N ALA A 72 -6.63 -1.10 14.82
CA ALA A 72 -7.96 -0.70 15.26
C ALA A 72 -8.77 -1.92 15.71
N SER A 73 -9.88 -1.68 16.43
CA SER A 73 -10.87 -2.72 16.73
C SER A 73 -11.46 -3.29 15.44
N ALA A 74 -11.67 -4.60 15.39
CA ALA A 74 -12.30 -5.26 14.23
C ALA A 74 -13.77 -4.83 14.02
N ALA A 75 -14.42 -4.24 15.02
CA ALA A 75 -15.75 -3.65 14.88
C ALA A 75 -15.76 -2.33 14.10
N ASN A 76 -14.62 -1.64 14.02
CA ASN A 76 -14.49 -0.29 13.48
C ASN A 76 -14.12 -0.24 12.00
N TYR A 77 -14.05 -1.42 11.36
CA TYR A 77 -13.81 -1.54 9.92
C TYR A 77 -14.41 -2.84 9.40
N ARG A 78 -14.56 -2.95 8.09
CA ARG A 78 -15.01 -4.18 7.42
C ARG A 78 -13.86 -4.76 6.59
N ARG A 79 -13.68 -6.07 6.67
CA ARG A 79 -12.79 -6.79 5.77
C ARG A 79 -13.26 -6.70 4.33
N ALA A 80 -12.33 -6.45 3.43
CA ALA A 80 -12.52 -6.38 1.99
C ALA A 80 -11.24 -6.76 1.26
N ASP A 81 -11.27 -6.81 -0.06
CA ASP A 81 -10.12 -6.99 -0.92
C ASP A 81 -10.05 -5.87 -1.96
N ARG A 82 -9.94 -4.62 -1.48
CA ARG A 82 -9.79 -3.46 -2.36
C ARG A 82 -8.45 -3.49 -3.12
N PRO A 83 -8.36 -3.08 -4.38
CA PRO A 83 -9.43 -2.43 -5.17
C PRO A 83 -10.37 -3.41 -5.91
N ASP A 84 -10.26 -4.74 -5.69
CA ASP A 84 -11.04 -5.73 -6.43
C ASP A 84 -12.53 -5.68 -6.03
N ASP A 85 -12.85 -5.55 -4.72
CA ASP A 85 -14.24 -5.41 -4.24
C ASP A 85 -14.80 -4.01 -4.50
N TYR A 86 -14.00 -2.98 -4.24
CA TYR A 86 -14.37 -1.57 -4.35
C TYR A 86 -13.18 -0.78 -4.89
N PRO A 87 -13.33 0.01 -5.97
CA PRO A 87 -12.26 0.88 -6.45
C PRO A 87 -11.88 1.88 -5.36
N VAL A 88 -10.57 2.14 -5.20
CA VAL A 88 -10.09 3.21 -4.34
C VAL A 88 -9.76 4.40 -5.24
N ASP A 89 -10.57 5.45 -5.15
CA ASP A 89 -10.47 6.63 -6.01
C ASP A 89 -10.38 7.95 -5.22
N ARG A 90 -10.28 7.89 -3.89
CA ARG A 90 -10.13 9.08 -3.04
C ARG A 90 -9.23 8.85 -1.85
N VAL A 91 -8.62 9.95 -1.40
CA VAL A 91 -8.04 10.11 -0.08
C VAL A 91 -8.85 11.17 0.66
N VAL A 92 -9.33 10.84 1.86
CA VAL A 92 -10.07 11.78 2.72
C VAL A 92 -9.18 12.21 3.87
N ILE A 93 -9.02 13.53 4.00
CA ILE A 93 -8.22 14.19 5.03
C ILE A 93 -9.10 14.55 6.21
N HIS A 94 -8.70 14.08 7.39
CA HIS A 94 -9.38 14.29 8.66
C HIS A 94 -8.47 14.96 9.69
N VAL A 95 -9.08 15.46 10.77
CA VAL A 95 -8.40 15.97 11.97
C VAL A 95 -9.03 15.31 13.20
N THR A 96 -8.19 14.72 14.05
CA THR A 96 -8.62 13.89 15.19
C THR A 96 -9.43 14.64 16.26
N GLN A 97 -9.47 15.97 16.22
CA GLN A 97 -10.02 16.83 17.27
C GLN A 97 -9.47 16.46 18.66
N GLY A 98 -8.16 16.15 18.70
CA GLY A 98 -7.49 15.70 19.91
C GLY A 98 -6.06 15.22 19.65
N GLY A 99 -5.44 14.68 20.71
CA GLY A 99 -4.10 14.10 20.61
C GLY A 99 -4.11 12.66 20.08
N TYR A 100 -2.96 12.23 19.55
CA TYR A 100 -2.75 10.89 19.01
C TYR A 100 -3.23 9.75 19.93
N ALA A 101 -2.90 9.81 21.23
CA ALA A 101 -3.26 8.73 22.16
C ALA A 101 -4.78 8.60 22.35
N SER A 102 -5.50 9.73 22.32
CA SER A 102 -6.97 9.74 22.37
C SER A 102 -7.58 9.12 21.11
N ALA A 103 -7.12 9.52 19.94
CA ALA A 103 -7.58 8.96 18.67
C ALA A 103 -7.36 7.44 18.58
N VAL A 104 -6.18 6.96 18.99
CA VAL A 104 -5.90 5.51 19.05
C VAL A 104 -6.87 4.78 19.98
N LYS A 105 -7.17 5.32 21.17
CA LYS A 105 -8.15 4.72 22.08
C LYS A 105 -9.54 4.61 21.46
N VAL A 106 -10.01 5.67 20.83
CA VAL A 106 -11.31 5.67 20.11
C VAL A 106 -11.33 4.58 19.04
N PHE A 107 -10.29 4.48 18.22
CA PHE A 107 -10.23 3.50 17.13
C PHE A 107 -10.02 2.05 17.62
N GLN A 108 -9.53 1.87 18.84
CA GLN A 108 -9.42 0.56 19.46
C GLN A 108 -10.66 0.13 20.27
N ASP A 109 -11.55 1.05 20.59
CA ASP A 109 -12.79 0.77 21.30
C ASP A 109 -13.88 0.30 20.32
N PRO A 110 -14.39 -0.94 20.47
CA PRO A 110 -15.39 -1.49 19.56
C PRO A 110 -16.73 -0.77 19.62
N SER A 111 -17.00 0.02 20.67
CA SER A 111 -18.30 0.72 20.85
C SER A 111 -18.43 1.97 20.00
N HIS A 112 -17.33 2.50 19.43
CA HIS A 112 -17.36 3.72 18.62
C HIS A 112 -17.71 3.48 17.16
N GLU A 113 -17.49 2.27 16.63
CA GLU A 113 -17.74 1.93 15.22
C GLU A 113 -17.08 2.90 14.23
N VAL A 114 -15.89 3.42 14.57
CA VAL A 114 -15.14 4.40 13.77
C VAL A 114 -13.65 4.09 13.79
N ALA A 115 -13.00 4.16 12.63
CA ALA A 115 -11.54 4.16 12.51
C ALA A 115 -11.13 4.74 11.16
N ALA A 116 -9.93 5.34 11.09
CA ALA A 116 -9.27 5.67 9.83
C ALA A 116 -8.16 4.66 9.51
N HIS A 117 -7.67 4.68 8.27
CA HIS A 117 -6.56 3.82 7.86
C HIS A 117 -5.25 4.27 8.50
N TYR A 118 -5.05 5.57 8.61
CA TYR A 118 -3.82 6.18 9.12
C TYR A 118 -4.08 7.32 10.09
N ILE A 119 -3.12 7.53 11.00
CA ILE A 119 -2.97 8.76 11.78
C ILE A 119 -1.58 9.31 11.51
N VAL A 120 -1.49 10.59 11.14
CA VAL A 120 -0.25 11.36 11.02
C VAL A 120 -0.15 12.30 12.23
N ARG A 121 0.92 12.17 12.97
CA ARG A 121 1.17 12.97 14.19
C ARG A 121 1.79 14.32 13.83
N ARG A 122 1.75 15.25 14.78
CA ARG A 122 2.38 16.57 14.65
C ARG A 122 3.89 16.49 14.40
N ASP A 123 4.57 15.45 14.91
CA ASP A 123 6.00 15.20 14.68
C ASP A 123 6.30 14.46 13.35
N GLY A 124 5.28 14.23 12.53
CA GLY A 124 5.40 13.54 11.24
C GLY A 124 5.46 12.02 11.31
N ARG A 125 5.35 11.40 12.48
CA ARG A 125 5.23 9.94 12.57
C ARG A 125 3.87 9.49 12.03
N VAL A 126 3.88 8.39 11.30
CA VAL A 126 2.69 7.79 10.70
C VAL A 126 2.35 6.48 11.41
N THR A 127 1.10 6.32 11.78
CA THR A 127 0.55 5.06 12.31
C THR A 127 -0.48 4.54 11.34
N GLN A 128 -0.44 3.24 11.03
CA GLN A 128 -1.48 2.55 10.28
C GLN A 128 -2.32 1.70 11.23
N LEU A 129 -3.66 1.82 11.15
CA LEU A 129 -4.59 1.13 12.04
C LEU A 129 -5.48 0.13 11.31
N VAL A 130 -5.83 0.45 10.06
CA VAL A 130 -6.61 -0.42 9.16
C VAL A 130 -5.82 -0.62 7.88
N ARG A 131 -5.87 -1.79 7.29
CA ARG A 131 -5.23 -2.07 5.99
C ARG A 131 -5.95 -1.32 4.89
N GLU A 132 -5.20 -0.81 3.92
CA GLU A 132 -5.82 -0.12 2.77
C GLU A 132 -6.76 -1.02 1.96
N LEU A 133 -6.55 -2.33 1.99
CA LEU A 133 -7.45 -3.29 1.34
C LEU A 133 -8.78 -3.46 2.09
N ASP A 134 -8.85 -3.11 3.37
CA ASP A 134 -10.06 -3.17 4.18
C ASP A 134 -10.81 -1.82 4.16
N VAL A 135 -12.08 -1.81 4.55
CA VAL A 135 -12.93 -0.61 4.57
C VAL A 135 -12.99 -0.05 5.99
N ALA A 136 -12.25 1.00 6.28
CA ALA A 136 -12.34 1.73 7.54
C ALA A 136 -13.61 2.60 7.59
N TYR A 137 -14.20 2.77 8.77
CA TYR A 137 -15.41 3.59 8.96
C TYR A 137 -14.99 5.00 9.39
N HIS A 138 -14.66 5.87 8.43
CA HIS A 138 -14.11 7.20 8.73
C HIS A 138 -14.90 8.37 8.15
N ALA A 139 -15.72 8.11 7.12
CA ALA A 139 -16.32 9.20 6.34
C ALA A 139 -17.81 9.43 6.67
N GLY A 140 -18.41 8.69 7.61
CA GLY A 140 -19.86 8.76 7.87
C GLY A 140 -20.75 8.40 6.67
N ASN A 141 -20.15 8.08 5.54
CA ASN A 141 -20.81 7.77 4.28
C ASN A 141 -20.28 6.44 3.74
N ARG A 142 -21.19 5.47 3.54
CA ARG A 142 -20.80 4.11 3.13
C ARG A 142 -20.01 4.09 1.82
N SER A 143 -20.47 4.80 0.80
CA SER A 143 -19.81 4.82 -0.51
C SER A 143 -18.39 5.42 -0.43
N TYR A 144 -18.22 6.46 0.41
CA TYR A 144 -16.91 7.07 0.64
C TYR A 144 -16.01 6.17 1.48
N ASN A 145 -16.52 5.47 2.51
CA ASN A 145 -15.75 4.47 3.24
C ASN A 145 -15.23 3.36 2.31
N GLU A 146 -16.08 2.87 1.41
CA GLU A 146 -15.73 1.80 0.47
C GLU A 146 -14.66 2.22 -0.54
N ARG A 147 -14.65 3.49 -0.98
CA ARG A 147 -13.86 3.98 -2.11
C ARG A 147 -12.72 4.93 -1.73
N SER A 148 -12.42 5.08 -0.45
CA SER A 148 -11.37 6.00 -0.02
C SER A 148 -10.40 5.39 0.99
N VAL A 149 -9.27 6.09 1.16
CA VAL A 149 -8.34 5.89 2.28
C VAL A 149 -8.42 7.13 3.18
N GLY A 150 -8.86 6.96 4.43
CA GLY A 150 -8.94 8.03 5.42
C GLY A 150 -7.60 8.23 6.13
N ILE A 151 -7.15 9.50 6.21
CA ILE A 151 -5.93 9.92 6.92
C ILE A 151 -6.31 10.96 7.97
N GLU A 152 -6.15 10.59 9.22
CA GLU A 152 -6.30 11.49 10.36
C GLU A 152 -5.04 12.30 10.63
N HIS A 153 -5.20 13.54 11.06
CA HIS A 153 -4.12 14.43 11.48
C HIS A 153 -4.31 14.84 12.94
N GLU A 154 -3.28 14.58 13.75
CA GLU A 154 -3.30 14.90 15.18
C GLU A 154 -3.45 16.40 15.40
N GLY A 155 -4.51 16.82 16.06
CA GLY A 155 -4.73 18.24 16.40
C GLY A 155 -6.19 18.65 16.41
N PHE A 156 -6.40 19.97 16.27
CA PHE A 156 -7.70 20.62 16.32
C PHE A 156 -7.90 21.49 15.09
N VAL A 157 -9.09 21.46 14.50
CA VAL A 157 -9.48 22.23 13.31
C VAL A 157 -9.26 23.73 13.50
N GLU A 158 -9.60 24.25 14.71
CA GLU A 158 -9.53 25.67 15.03
C GLU A 158 -8.13 26.14 15.47
N ASP A 159 -7.15 25.23 15.58
CA ASP A 159 -5.78 25.57 15.99
C ASP A 159 -4.79 25.42 14.84
N ALA A 160 -4.43 26.55 14.24
CA ALA A 160 -3.44 26.60 13.14
C ALA A 160 -2.09 25.98 13.53
N SER A 161 -1.71 26.00 14.82
CA SER A 161 -0.46 25.39 15.30
C SER A 161 -0.46 23.88 15.28
N SER A 162 -1.63 23.24 15.11
CA SER A 162 -1.77 21.80 14.93
C SER A 162 -1.09 21.33 13.63
N PHE A 163 -1.06 22.13 12.59
CA PHE A 163 -0.62 21.76 11.24
C PHE A 163 0.86 22.07 11.00
N THR A 164 1.73 21.22 11.51
CA THR A 164 3.19 21.42 11.44
C THR A 164 3.78 21.05 10.07
N ASP A 165 4.97 21.58 9.77
CA ASP A 165 5.73 21.23 8.55
C ASP A 165 6.04 19.73 8.48
N ALA A 166 6.35 19.11 9.60
CA ALA A 166 6.64 17.69 9.70
C ALA A 166 5.41 16.84 9.36
N MET A 167 4.23 17.25 9.85
CA MET A 167 2.95 16.61 9.54
C MET A 167 2.63 16.71 8.04
N TYR A 168 2.68 17.92 7.47
CA TYR A 168 2.44 18.13 6.04
C TYR A 168 3.37 17.29 5.18
N ALA A 169 4.67 17.29 5.47
CA ALA A 169 5.65 16.54 4.71
C ALA A 169 5.43 15.03 4.79
N ALA A 170 5.08 14.50 5.97
CA ALA A 170 4.82 13.07 6.15
C ALA A 170 3.51 12.64 5.49
N SER A 171 2.43 13.39 5.71
CA SER A 171 1.12 13.12 5.11
C SER A 171 1.13 13.22 3.59
N ALA A 172 1.83 14.21 3.03
CA ALA A 172 1.98 14.36 1.59
C ALA A 172 2.70 13.15 0.96
N ARG A 173 3.75 12.62 1.60
CA ARG A 173 4.42 11.39 1.13
C ARG A 173 3.52 10.16 1.22
N LEU A 174 2.70 10.06 2.26
CA LEU A 174 1.70 9.00 2.42
C LEU A 174 0.65 9.10 1.31
N THR A 175 0.04 10.26 1.10
CA THR A 175 -0.95 10.51 0.04
C THR A 175 -0.37 10.20 -1.34
N ALA A 176 0.85 10.65 -1.64
CA ALA A 176 1.53 10.31 -2.89
C ALA A 176 1.70 8.79 -3.09
N ALA A 177 2.00 8.06 -2.00
CA ALA A 177 2.13 6.60 -2.05
C ALA A 177 0.79 5.90 -2.29
N ILE A 178 -0.29 6.36 -1.65
CA ILE A 178 -1.65 5.86 -1.86
C ILE A 178 -2.09 6.14 -3.31
N CYS A 179 -1.96 7.38 -3.78
CA CYS A 179 -2.30 7.75 -5.15
C CYS A 179 -1.51 6.93 -6.19
N ALA A 180 -0.22 6.68 -5.93
CA ALA A 180 0.60 5.82 -6.79
C ALA A 180 0.08 4.38 -6.85
N ARG A 181 -0.30 3.82 -5.70
CA ARG A 181 -0.76 2.42 -5.59
C ARG A 181 -2.06 2.19 -6.34
N TYR A 182 -2.98 3.15 -6.28
CA TYR A 182 -4.32 3.03 -6.86
C TYR A 182 -4.47 3.74 -8.20
N GLY A 183 -3.39 4.30 -8.77
CA GLY A 183 -3.43 4.97 -10.07
C GLY A 183 -4.20 6.29 -10.07
N MET A 184 -4.38 6.93 -8.90
CA MET A 184 -5.11 8.20 -8.77
C MET A 184 -4.22 9.40 -9.08
N PRO A 185 -4.75 10.47 -9.69
CA PRO A 185 -4.09 11.78 -9.72
C PRO A 185 -3.90 12.35 -8.31
N VAL A 186 -2.91 13.24 -8.16
CA VAL A 186 -2.74 14.03 -6.94
C VAL A 186 -3.32 15.43 -7.18
N ASP A 187 -4.61 15.55 -6.94
CA ASP A 187 -5.37 16.81 -7.13
C ASP A 187 -6.52 16.91 -6.12
N ARG A 188 -7.28 18.03 -6.19
CA ARG A 188 -8.40 18.30 -5.28
C ARG A 188 -9.68 17.53 -5.62
N GLU A 189 -9.73 16.83 -6.73
CA GLU A 189 -10.84 15.93 -7.07
C GLU A 189 -10.71 14.59 -6.33
N HIS A 190 -9.46 14.11 -6.17
CA HIS A 190 -9.15 12.81 -5.57
C HIS A 190 -8.65 12.91 -4.12
N VAL A 191 -8.15 14.06 -3.70
CA VAL A 191 -7.68 14.33 -2.32
C VAL A 191 -8.56 15.40 -1.71
N ILE A 192 -9.52 14.99 -0.90
CA ILE A 192 -10.60 15.84 -0.38
C ILE A 192 -10.56 15.93 1.15
N GLY A 193 -11.22 16.92 1.71
CA GLY A 193 -11.50 17.01 3.16
C GLY A 193 -12.75 16.24 3.54
N HIS A 194 -12.90 15.90 4.81
CA HIS A 194 -14.13 15.28 5.31
C HIS A 194 -15.35 16.17 5.08
N VAL A 195 -15.20 17.48 5.22
CA VAL A 195 -16.24 18.49 4.94
C VAL A 195 -16.84 18.38 3.53
N GLU A 196 -16.14 17.76 2.59
CA GLU A 196 -16.58 17.60 1.19
C GLU A 196 -17.33 16.29 0.96
N VAL A 197 -17.45 15.43 1.98
CA VAL A 197 -18.21 14.17 1.89
C VAL A 197 -19.69 14.47 1.94
N PRO A 198 -20.51 14.01 0.97
CA PRO A 198 -21.94 14.28 0.95
C PRO A 198 -22.67 13.75 2.19
N GLY A 199 -23.45 14.62 2.83
CA GLY A 199 -24.25 14.28 4.01
C GLY A 199 -23.50 14.36 5.33
N THR A 200 -22.25 14.79 5.33
CA THR A 200 -21.47 15.04 6.56
C THR A 200 -21.90 16.34 7.23
N ASP A 201 -21.79 16.38 8.55
CA ASP A 201 -21.83 17.61 9.37
C ASP A 201 -20.44 18.00 9.90
N HIS A 202 -19.41 17.25 9.49
CA HIS A 202 -18.03 17.51 9.84
C HIS A 202 -17.42 18.69 9.09
N THR A 203 -16.51 19.41 9.74
CA THR A 203 -15.86 20.62 9.20
C THR A 203 -14.38 20.42 8.88
N ASP A 204 -13.82 19.28 9.23
CA ASP A 204 -12.40 18.98 9.06
C ASP A 204 -12.01 18.77 7.57
N PRO A 205 -10.79 19.15 7.20
CA PRO A 205 -9.69 19.57 8.04
C PRO A 205 -9.72 21.05 8.46
N GLY A 206 -10.75 21.81 8.07
CA GLY A 206 -11.01 23.20 8.48
C GLY A 206 -10.20 24.26 7.73
N PRO A 207 -10.40 25.53 8.13
CA PRO A 207 -9.87 26.68 7.38
C PRO A 207 -8.36 26.87 7.49
N HIS A 208 -7.72 26.28 8.50
CA HIS A 208 -6.26 26.37 8.69
C HIS A 208 -5.47 25.33 7.93
N TRP A 209 -6.13 24.39 7.26
CA TRP A 209 -5.47 23.41 6.39
C TRP A 209 -5.11 24.05 5.05
N ASP A 210 -3.82 24.14 4.76
CA ASP A 210 -3.29 24.73 3.52
C ASP A 210 -3.31 23.68 2.38
N TRP A 211 -4.37 23.70 1.60
CA TRP A 211 -4.57 22.78 0.49
C TRP A 211 -3.55 22.92 -0.63
N ASP A 212 -3.17 24.14 -0.99
CA ASP A 212 -2.23 24.40 -2.08
C ASP A 212 -0.85 23.86 -1.74
N ARG A 213 -0.43 24.14 -0.52
CA ARG A 213 0.80 23.59 0.05
C ARG A 213 0.75 22.05 0.08
N TYR A 214 -0.34 21.47 0.59
CA TYR A 214 -0.48 20.02 0.76
C TYR A 214 -0.42 19.28 -0.56
N VAL A 215 -1.26 19.67 -1.53
CA VAL A 215 -1.29 19.05 -2.87
C VAL A 215 0.04 19.25 -3.59
N GLY A 216 0.65 20.44 -3.47
CA GLY A 216 1.97 20.72 -4.03
C GLY A 216 3.07 19.84 -3.45
N LEU A 217 3.06 19.58 -2.14
CA LEU A 217 3.99 18.63 -1.49
C LEU A 217 3.75 17.19 -1.96
N ALA A 218 2.49 16.76 -2.06
CA ALA A 218 2.14 15.40 -2.48
C ALA A 218 2.51 15.14 -3.96
N ARG A 219 2.32 16.11 -4.85
CA ARG A 219 2.77 16.04 -6.26
C ARG A 219 4.29 15.87 -6.35
N ARG A 220 5.06 16.71 -5.66
CA ARG A 220 6.52 16.59 -5.62
C ARG A 220 6.98 15.22 -5.07
N ALA A 221 6.31 14.73 -4.04
CA ALA A 221 6.60 13.40 -3.49
C ALA A 221 6.30 12.27 -4.49
N ARG A 222 5.24 12.40 -5.30
CA ARG A 222 4.89 11.47 -6.38
C ARG A 222 5.97 11.41 -7.46
N GLU A 223 6.36 12.58 -7.99
CA GLU A 223 7.41 12.70 -9.02
C GLU A 223 8.76 12.14 -8.57
N SER A 224 9.11 12.34 -7.29
CA SER A 224 10.36 11.80 -6.74
C SER A 224 10.35 10.26 -6.65
N ARG A 225 9.19 9.63 -6.54
CA ARG A 225 9.04 8.16 -6.52
C ARG A 225 9.14 7.54 -7.92
N GLU A 226 8.73 8.25 -8.95
CA GLU A 226 8.75 7.79 -10.33
C GLU A 226 10.15 7.82 -10.95
N LYS A 227 11.10 8.54 -10.32
CA LYS A 227 12.49 8.66 -10.75
C LYS A 227 13.45 7.61 -10.16
N ILE A 228 12.96 6.73 -9.26
CA ILE A 228 13.74 5.68 -8.59
C ILE A 228 13.34 4.30 -9.12
#